data_06bc192deb914088043ba84feadc60a2
#
_entry.id   06bc192deb914088043ba84feadc60a2
#
_cell.length_a   1.000
_cell.length_b   1.000
_cell.length_c   1.000
_cell.angle_alpha   90.00
_cell.angle_beta   90.00
_cell.angle_gamma   90.00
#
_symmetry.space_group_name_H-M   'P 1'
#
loop_
_entity.id
_entity.type
_entity.pdbx_description
1 polymer ?
#
loop_
_entity_poly.entity_id
_entity_poly.type
_entity_poly.pdbx_seq_one_letter_code
_entity_poly.pdbx_strand_id
1 'polypeptide(L)'
;MNHIITGLKLTVAFALLVAGFCGCAGIEAQNKESLLTAAGFHERTPSTQAQLAMYNQMTPYKLERNTINGKALYTYANKQKGVVYIGGDKAYQRYRQLARQQSIAENELEASYSNYLQNIDQIYSINYD
;
A
#
# COMPACT_ATOMS: atom_id res chain seq x y z
N MET A 1 4.77 47.95 -10.89
CA MET A 1 5.56 46.79 -11.35
C MET A 1 5.99 45.80 -10.26
N ASN A 2 5.97 46.19 -9.00
CA ASN A 2 6.42 45.27 -7.91
C ASN A 2 5.39 44.25 -7.40
N HIS A 3 4.13 44.33 -7.82
CA HIS A 3 3.08 43.41 -7.36
C HIS A 3 2.97 42.10 -8.16
N ILE A 4 3.55 42.02 -9.35
CA ILE A 4 3.51 40.83 -10.23
C ILE A 4 4.52 39.77 -9.76
N ILE A 5 5.64 40.19 -9.16
CA ILE A 5 6.72 39.28 -8.73
C ILE A 5 6.35 38.56 -7.43
N THR A 6 5.50 39.16 -6.58
CA THR A 6 5.06 38.55 -5.31
C THR A 6 4.07 37.41 -5.53
N GLY A 7 3.20 37.52 -6.55
CA GLY A 7 2.23 36.46 -6.88
C GLY A 7 2.87 35.19 -7.47
N LEU A 8 3.95 35.35 -8.24
CA LEU A 8 4.65 34.21 -8.84
C LEU A 8 5.43 33.38 -7.82
N LYS A 9 5.95 34.00 -6.77
CA LYS A 9 6.67 33.29 -5.69
C LYS A 9 5.75 32.48 -4.79
N LEU A 10 4.52 32.92 -4.58
CA LEU A 10 3.54 32.19 -3.76
C LEU A 10 2.98 30.94 -4.49
N THR A 11 2.80 31.02 -5.81
CA THR A 11 2.30 29.89 -6.60
C THR A 11 3.33 28.75 -6.72
N VAL A 12 4.62 29.09 -6.83
CA VAL A 12 5.69 28.07 -6.87
C VAL A 12 5.86 27.37 -5.52
N ALA A 13 5.73 28.09 -4.41
CA ALA A 13 5.82 27.50 -3.05
C ALA A 13 4.65 26.55 -2.77
N PHE A 14 3.44 26.85 -3.26
CA PHE A 14 2.27 26.00 -3.07
C PHE A 14 2.31 24.72 -3.94
N ALA A 15 2.88 24.80 -5.15
CA ALA A 15 3.06 23.63 -6.04
C ALA A 15 4.05 22.60 -5.49
N LEU A 16 5.08 23.04 -4.75
CA LEU A 16 6.06 22.13 -4.13
C LEU A 16 5.52 21.37 -2.91
N LEU A 17 4.50 21.90 -2.23
CA LEU A 17 3.89 21.24 -1.05
C LEU A 17 2.96 20.07 -1.43
N VAL A 18 2.43 20.04 -2.65
CA VAL A 18 1.50 18.97 -3.10
C VAL A 18 2.26 17.72 -3.58
N ALA A 19 3.53 17.83 -3.96
CA ALA A 19 4.33 16.70 -4.46
C ALA A 19 4.78 15.70 -3.37
N GLY A 20 4.65 16.05 -2.09
CA GLY A 20 5.14 15.23 -0.96
C GLY A 20 4.21 14.10 -0.49
N PHE A 21 2.95 14.06 -0.91
CA PHE A 21 1.96 13.11 -0.37
C PHE A 21 1.76 11.82 -1.18
N CYS A 22 2.36 11.68 -2.36
CA CYS A 22 2.17 10.51 -3.22
C CYS A 22 3.07 9.29 -2.89
N GLY A 23 4.06 9.42 -2.00
CA GLY A 23 5.07 8.37 -1.80
C GLY A 23 4.62 7.17 -0.99
N CYS A 24 3.85 7.35 0.09
CA CYS A 24 3.55 6.26 1.02
C CYS A 24 2.44 5.32 0.54
N ALA A 25 1.39 5.83 -0.09
CA ALA A 25 0.28 5.01 -0.59
C ALA A 25 0.70 4.04 -1.72
N GLY A 26 1.68 4.42 -2.53
CA GLY A 26 2.20 3.57 -3.61
C GLY A 26 3.00 2.37 -3.11
N ILE A 27 3.80 2.54 -2.08
CA ILE A 27 4.63 1.46 -1.49
C ILE A 27 3.74 0.44 -0.78
N GLU A 28 2.75 0.88 -0.02
CA GLU A 28 1.81 -0.01 0.68
C GLU A 28 0.97 -0.83 -0.31
N ALA A 29 0.45 -0.21 -1.37
CA ALA A 29 -0.27 -0.90 -2.43
C ALA A 29 0.61 -1.95 -3.13
N GLN A 30 1.86 -1.63 -3.41
CA GLN A 30 2.82 -2.52 -4.07
C GLN A 30 3.17 -3.74 -3.20
N ASN A 31 3.35 -3.55 -1.89
CA ASN A 31 3.55 -4.64 -0.93
C ASN A 31 2.33 -5.56 -0.86
N LYS A 32 1.13 -5.00 -0.84
CA LYS A 32 -0.12 -5.76 -0.83
C LYS A 32 -0.31 -6.58 -2.11
N GLU A 33 -0.03 -6.02 -3.27
CA GLU A 33 -0.09 -6.71 -4.56
C GLU A 33 0.90 -7.88 -4.64
N SER A 34 2.11 -7.69 -4.13
CA SER A 34 3.12 -8.75 -4.04
C SER A 34 2.63 -9.91 -3.17
N LEU A 35 2.02 -9.62 -2.01
CA LEU A 35 1.42 -10.63 -1.15
C LEU A 35 0.23 -11.35 -1.81
N LEU A 36 -0.64 -10.61 -2.50
CA LEU A 36 -1.77 -11.19 -3.24
C LEU A 36 -1.28 -12.13 -4.33
N THR A 37 -0.27 -11.74 -5.11
CA THR A 37 0.33 -12.56 -6.17
C THR A 37 0.98 -13.81 -5.58
N ALA A 38 1.77 -13.68 -4.52
CA ALA A 38 2.40 -14.80 -3.81
C ALA A 38 1.37 -15.78 -3.22
N ALA A 39 0.21 -15.28 -2.81
CA ALA A 39 -0.91 -16.07 -2.31
C ALA A 39 -1.69 -16.81 -3.42
N GLY A 40 -1.44 -16.48 -4.68
CA GLY A 40 -2.10 -17.11 -5.83
C GLY A 40 -3.33 -16.35 -6.34
N PHE A 41 -3.44 -15.05 -6.09
CA PHE A 41 -4.36 -14.19 -6.82
C PHE A 41 -3.84 -13.98 -8.24
N HIS A 42 -4.77 -13.90 -9.18
CA HIS A 42 -4.47 -13.64 -10.58
C HIS A 42 -4.77 -12.20 -10.94
N GLU A 43 -3.78 -11.51 -11.52
CA GLU A 43 -3.97 -10.20 -12.09
C GLU A 43 -4.77 -10.29 -13.41
N ARG A 44 -5.75 -9.42 -13.58
CA ARG A 44 -6.60 -9.31 -14.77
C ARG A 44 -6.81 -7.87 -15.14
N THR A 45 -6.72 -7.57 -16.43
CA THR A 45 -7.10 -6.28 -17.00
C THR A 45 -8.53 -6.37 -17.52
N PRO A 46 -9.48 -5.56 -17.03
CA PRO A 46 -10.84 -5.54 -17.55
C PRO A 46 -10.82 -5.12 -19.02
N SER A 47 -11.42 -5.93 -19.90
CA SER A 47 -11.41 -5.71 -21.36
C SER A 47 -12.80 -5.63 -21.99
N THR A 48 -13.80 -6.28 -21.36
CA THR A 48 -15.19 -6.19 -21.84
C THR A 48 -15.94 -5.06 -21.15
N GLN A 49 -17.02 -4.58 -21.78
CA GLN A 49 -17.85 -3.52 -21.23
C GLN A 49 -18.43 -3.90 -19.86
N ALA A 50 -18.85 -5.17 -19.68
CA ALA A 50 -19.34 -5.67 -18.41
C ALA A 50 -18.24 -5.71 -17.33
N GLN A 51 -17.03 -6.15 -17.67
CA GLN A 51 -15.89 -6.14 -16.75
C GLN A 51 -15.48 -4.73 -16.34
N LEU A 52 -15.47 -3.79 -17.27
CA LEU A 52 -15.17 -2.37 -16.99
C LEU A 52 -16.25 -1.75 -16.08
N ALA A 53 -17.52 -2.05 -16.32
CA ALA A 53 -18.62 -1.56 -15.45
C ALA A 53 -18.46 -2.07 -14.01
N MET A 54 -18.17 -3.36 -13.83
CA MET A 54 -17.91 -3.94 -12.51
C MET A 54 -16.65 -3.32 -11.86
N TYR A 55 -15.56 -3.24 -12.61
CA TYR A 55 -14.30 -2.65 -12.13
C TYR A 55 -14.47 -1.21 -11.67
N ASN A 56 -15.27 -0.40 -12.38
CA ASN A 56 -15.51 0.99 -12.02
C ASN A 56 -16.27 1.15 -10.69
N GLN A 57 -17.09 0.17 -10.33
CA GLN A 57 -17.83 0.15 -9.06
C GLN A 57 -17.00 -0.36 -7.87
N MET A 58 -15.85 -1.00 -8.11
CA MET A 58 -14.99 -1.53 -7.05
C MET A 58 -14.33 -0.39 -6.26
N THR A 59 -14.26 -0.56 -4.94
CA THR A 59 -13.51 0.35 -4.06
C THR A 59 -12.01 0.22 -4.36
N PRO A 60 -11.31 1.32 -4.69
CA PRO A 60 -9.87 1.27 -4.94
C PRO A 60 -9.08 0.76 -3.73
N TYR A 61 -8.07 -0.07 -3.98
CA TYR A 61 -7.09 -0.54 -2.99
C TYR A 61 -7.69 -1.27 -1.78
N LYS A 62 -8.91 -1.78 -1.90
CA LYS A 62 -9.60 -2.54 -0.87
C LYS A 62 -9.81 -3.99 -1.33
N LEU A 63 -9.48 -4.93 -0.45
CA LEU A 63 -9.79 -6.35 -0.68
C LEU A 63 -11.26 -6.58 -0.30
N GLU A 64 -12.07 -6.97 -1.26
CA GLU A 64 -13.51 -7.19 -1.12
C GLU A 64 -13.88 -8.65 -1.35
N ARG A 65 -14.82 -9.17 -0.57
CA ARG A 65 -15.38 -10.51 -0.73
C ARG A 65 -16.68 -10.44 -1.49
N ASN A 66 -16.76 -11.16 -2.60
CA ASN A 66 -17.97 -11.30 -3.41
C ASN A 66 -18.39 -12.77 -3.45
N THR A 67 -19.65 -13.03 -3.74
CA THR A 67 -20.16 -14.40 -3.95
C THR A 67 -20.69 -14.50 -5.37
N ILE A 68 -20.07 -15.37 -6.17
CA ILE A 68 -20.47 -15.63 -7.55
C ILE A 68 -20.77 -17.12 -7.70
N ASN A 69 -22.00 -17.46 -8.10
CA ASN A 69 -22.47 -18.85 -8.23
C ASN A 69 -22.23 -19.69 -6.97
N GLY A 70 -22.48 -19.11 -5.78
CA GLY A 70 -22.30 -19.79 -4.49
C GLY A 70 -20.84 -19.95 -4.03
N LYS A 71 -19.86 -19.47 -4.79
CA LYS A 71 -18.43 -19.51 -4.44
C LYS A 71 -17.96 -18.14 -4.00
N ALA A 72 -17.18 -18.10 -2.92
CA ALA A 72 -16.52 -16.88 -2.50
C ALA A 72 -15.39 -16.51 -3.44
N LEU A 73 -15.38 -15.26 -3.88
CA LEU A 73 -14.38 -14.65 -4.72
C LEU A 73 -13.88 -13.37 -4.04
N TYR A 74 -12.58 -13.22 -3.97
CA TYR A 74 -11.93 -12.05 -3.38
C TYR A 74 -11.29 -11.21 -4.47
N THR A 75 -11.55 -9.90 -4.43
CA THR A 75 -11.12 -8.97 -5.47
C THR A 75 -10.42 -7.76 -4.86
N TYR A 76 -9.39 -7.27 -5.52
CA TYR A 76 -8.65 -6.06 -5.16
C TYR A 76 -8.36 -5.26 -6.42
N ALA A 77 -8.85 -4.01 -6.49
CA ALA A 77 -8.70 -3.15 -7.65
C ALA A 77 -7.57 -2.14 -7.46
N ASN A 78 -6.57 -2.17 -8.35
CA ASN A 78 -5.60 -1.09 -8.48
C ASN A 78 -6.04 -0.16 -9.61
N LYS A 79 -6.61 0.99 -9.25
CA LYS A 79 -7.13 1.97 -10.22
C LYS A 79 -6.03 2.70 -10.97
N GLN A 80 -4.85 2.82 -10.39
CA GLN A 80 -3.70 3.46 -11.04
C GLN A 80 -3.12 2.60 -12.16
N LYS A 81 -3.04 1.28 -11.93
CA LYS A 81 -2.57 0.31 -12.94
C LYS A 81 -3.67 -0.15 -13.90
N GLY A 82 -4.92 0.08 -13.58
CA GLY A 82 -6.06 -0.40 -14.37
C GLY A 82 -6.27 -1.92 -14.30
N VAL A 83 -5.90 -2.55 -13.19
CA VAL A 83 -5.96 -4.01 -13.02
C VAL A 83 -6.78 -4.40 -11.78
N VAL A 84 -7.24 -5.65 -11.78
CA VAL A 84 -7.89 -6.28 -10.63
C VAL A 84 -7.19 -7.61 -10.30
N TYR A 85 -6.92 -7.85 -9.03
CA TYR A 85 -6.43 -9.14 -8.51
C TYR A 85 -7.63 -9.95 -8.04
N ILE A 86 -7.71 -11.20 -8.48
CA ILE A 86 -8.86 -12.08 -8.22
C ILE A 86 -8.36 -13.40 -7.64
N GLY A 87 -8.92 -13.80 -6.50
CA GLY A 87 -8.58 -15.07 -5.85
C GLY A 87 -9.78 -15.73 -5.19
N GLY A 88 -9.76 -17.05 -5.09
CA GLY A 88 -10.74 -17.84 -4.34
C GLY A 88 -10.35 -17.99 -2.86
N ASP A 89 -11.13 -18.78 -2.11
CA ASP A 89 -10.91 -19.03 -0.67
C ASP A 89 -9.49 -19.51 -0.34
N LYS A 90 -8.94 -20.44 -1.12
CA LYS A 90 -7.58 -20.96 -0.88
C LYS A 90 -6.51 -19.88 -1.02
N ALA A 91 -6.63 -19.00 -2.01
CA ALA A 91 -5.73 -17.89 -2.20
C ALA A 91 -5.86 -16.87 -1.06
N TYR A 92 -7.09 -16.59 -0.62
CA TYR A 92 -7.34 -15.70 0.49
C TYR A 92 -6.76 -16.22 1.82
N GLN A 93 -6.88 -17.52 2.12
CA GLN A 93 -6.26 -18.10 3.31
C GLN A 93 -4.73 -17.99 3.29
N ARG A 94 -4.10 -18.26 2.12
CA ARG A 94 -2.64 -18.06 1.96
C ARG A 94 -2.25 -16.60 2.12
N TYR A 95 -3.00 -15.68 1.55
CA TYR A 95 -2.78 -14.24 1.73
C TYR A 95 -2.79 -13.84 3.21
N ARG A 96 -3.78 -14.29 3.97
CA ARG A 96 -3.87 -14.02 5.41
C ARG A 96 -2.67 -14.56 6.18
N GLN A 97 -2.17 -15.74 5.81
CA GLN A 97 -0.99 -16.34 6.42
C GLN A 97 0.26 -15.53 6.13
N LEU A 98 0.51 -15.18 4.87
CA LEU A 98 1.66 -14.36 4.45
C LEU A 98 1.64 -12.97 5.10
N ALA A 99 0.49 -12.31 5.15
CA ALA A 99 0.33 -11.01 5.77
C ALA A 99 0.66 -11.03 7.27
N ARG A 100 0.27 -12.10 7.99
CA ARG A 100 0.64 -12.27 9.41
C ARG A 100 2.14 -12.51 9.58
N GLN A 101 2.76 -13.32 8.73
CA GLN A 101 4.21 -13.57 8.78
C GLN A 101 5.01 -12.29 8.52
N GLN A 102 4.60 -11.47 7.57
CA GLN A 102 5.22 -10.18 7.31
C GLN A 102 5.09 -9.25 8.51
N SER A 103 3.91 -9.13 9.10
CA SER A 103 3.67 -8.29 10.28
C SER A 103 4.51 -8.72 11.49
N ILE A 104 4.68 -10.01 11.72
CA ILE A 104 5.56 -10.53 12.79
C ILE A 104 7.01 -10.16 12.51
N ALA A 105 7.49 -10.35 11.27
CA ALA A 105 8.87 -10.02 10.91
C ALA A 105 9.17 -8.52 11.02
N GLU A 106 8.23 -7.66 10.64
CA GLU A 106 8.36 -6.21 10.78
C GLU A 106 8.41 -5.81 12.26
N ASN A 107 7.56 -6.37 13.11
CA ASN A 107 7.55 -6.11 14.55
C ASN A 107 8.84 -6.59 15.24
N GLU A 108 9.38 -7.74 14.85
CA GLU A 108 10.66 -8.25 15.38
C GLU A 108 11.83 -7.36 15.00
N LEU A 109 11.86 -6.87 13.76
CA LEU A 109 12.89 -5.94 13.29
C LEU A 109 12.82 -4.60 14.03
N GLU A 110 11.63 -4.05 14.23
CA GLU A 110 11.42 -2.79 14.96
C GLU A 110 11.85 -2.91 16.43
N ALA A 111 11.47 -4.01 17.10
CA ALA A 111 11.91 -4.29 18.46
C ALA A 111 13.44 -4.43 18.57
N SER A 112 14.06 -5.11 17.62
CA SER A 112 15.53 -5.25 17.54
C SER A 112 16.22 -3.90 17.38
N TYR A 113 15.71 -3.05 16.50
CA TYR A 113 16.24 -1.71 16.27
C TYR A 113 16.09 -0.81 17.50
N SER A 114 14.95 -0.85 18.17
CA SER A 114 14.71 -0.12 19.42
C SER A 114 15.69 -0.51 20.52
N ASN A 115 15.93 -1.82 20.70
CA ASN A 115 16.92 -2.33 21.66
C ASN A 115 18.34 -1.86 21.33
N TYR A 116 18.69 -1.84 20.04
CA TYR A 116 20.00 -1.34 19.59
C TYR A 116 20.20 0.14 19.94
N LEU A 117 19.20 0.99 19.71
CA LEU A 117 19.26 2.42 20.04
C LEU A 117 19.39 2.64 21.56
N GLN A 118 18.66 1.90 22.39
CA GLN A 118 18.77 1.99 23.84
C GLN A 118 20.17 1.61 24.35
N ASN A 119 20.78 0.61 23.74
CA ASN A 119 22.16 0.20 24.10
C ASN A 119 23.19 1.28 23.71
N ILE A 120 23.01 1.96 22.58
CA ILE A 120 23.88 3.08 22.18
C ILE A 120 23.76 4.24 23.18
N ASP A 121 22.56 4.62 23.56
CA ASP A 121 22.34 5.70 24.53
C ASP A 121 23.01 5.41 25.87
N GLN A 122 22.99 4.16 26.35
CA GLN A 122 23.71 3.76 27.56
C GLN A 122 25.23 3.88 27.41
N ILE A 123 25.79 3.52 26.28
CA ILE A 123 27.24 3.62 26.02
C ILE A 123 27.70 5.06 25.97
N TYR A 124 26.91 5.95 25.36
CA TYR A 124 27.26 7.36 25.24
C TYR A 124 27.02 8.14 26.53
N SER A 125 26.02 7.78 27.34
CA SER A 125 25.77 8.44 28.63
C SER A 125 26.87 8.19 29.67
N ILE A 126 27.59 7.08 29.59
CA ILE A 126 28.69 6.73 30.50
C ILE A 126 29.96 7.55 30.23
N ASN A 127 30.09 8.18 29.06
CA ASN A 127 31.30 8.92 28.66
C ASN A 127 31.25 10.43 28.88
N TYR A 128 30.20 10.95 29.48
CA TYR A 128 30.02 12.42 29.71
C TYR A 128 29.98 12.85 31.19
N ASP A 129 30.24 11.97 32.12
CA ASP A 129 30.52 12.23 33.54
C ASP A 129 32.06 12.13 33.77
#